data_5ca451f3ed513ac4554ac65e51ddfd72
#
_entry.id   5ca451f3ed513ac4554ac65e51ddfd72
#
_cell.length_a   1.000
_cell.length_b   1.000
_cell.length_c   1.000
_cell.angle_alpha   90.00
_cell.angle_beta   90.00
_cell.angle_gamma   90.00
#
_symmetry.space_group_name_H-M   'P 1'
#
loop_
_entity.id
_entity.type
_entity.pdbx_description
1 polymer ?
#
loop_
_entity_poly.entity_id
_entity_poly.type
_entity_poly.pdbx_seq_one_letter_code
_entity_poly.pdbx_strand_id
1 'polypeptide(L)'
;MSAAWSPSSCWQRQLLYRNTYTFKLGWKYILVEPMDLVQITDLRLGANALTVRITAVEEDNEGMLSITAEDFFGAYSPTVLYPPANYSPSASPSILGVGGGTAAPAVKQAGGGVVGGFVPNWSAPPGNVNTPLIFEPPAALLSGDLEIWIALSGGPNWGGAQVWISSDGNSYAFAGTVSGPAAQGVVAATIGNSGGNPDTTDTCSLDLTESRGQLFSVSATDAANLVTLCYAGGELFAYQSASLTSAYHYNLSTLYRGAYGTTAASHPAGTQFARIDQSIGRFPYPGTLIGQTIYLKFPSINIVGGGAQSLSSVPAYSYTVTGSGKALVATTVSGSFTGPTTANLVIQRYVFAGTVMFPAGLTGSQGTAGVGATATTTYSIRKNGSTVGTMVFAAGATTATFTMASATTFMAGDVLTVMAPASPDATLANLAWTLVGSQ
;
A
#
# COMPACT_ATOMS: atom_id res chain seq x y z
N MET A 1 0.88 33.76 5.90
CA MET A 1 1.65 32.49 5.90
C MET A 1 1.20 31.69 7.10
N SER A 2 0.36 30.68 6.91
CA SER A 2 -0.07 29.80 8.00
C SER A 2 1.05 28.78 8.25
N ALA A 3 1.71 28.88 9.39
CA ALA A 3 2.63 27.86 9.83
C ALA A 3 1.84 26.60 10.17
N ALA A 4 1.92 25.58 9.32
CA ALA A 4 1.37 24.26 9.60
C ALA A 4 2.19 23.64 10.75
N TRP A 5 1.57 23.51 11.90
CA TRP A 5 2.15 22.80 13.05
C TRP A 5 2.18 21.31 12.74
N SER A 6 3.35 20.69 12.84
CA SER A 6 3.45 19.24 12.69
C SER A 6 2.79 18.52 13.89
N PRO A 7 2.16 17.36 13.72
CA PRO A 7 1.55 16.62 14.83
C PRO A 7 2.52 16.32 15.99
N SER A 8 3.80 16.09 15.69
CA SER A 8 4.85 15.86 16.71
C SER A 8 5.08 17.05 17.62
N SER A 9 4.96 18.28 17.12
CA SER A 9 5.07 19.50 17.93
C SER A 9 3.90 19.64 18.90
N CYS A 10 2.68 19.20 18.52
CA CYS A 10 1.53 19.17 19.39
C CYS A 10 1.71 18.19 20.56
N TRP A 11 2.23 16.98 20.29
CA TRP A 11 2.47 15.99 21.33
C TRP A 11 3.55 16.42 22.33
N GLN A 12 4.66 16.99 21.84
CA GLN A 12 5.72 17.52 22.70
C GLN A 12 5.20 18.68 23.56
N ARG A 13 4.35 19.51 23.01
CA ARG A 13 3.71 20.59 23.75
C ARG A 13 2.84 20.04 24.88
N GLN A 14 1.97 19.07 24.63
CA GLN A 14 1.10 18.46 25.64
C GLN A 14 1.87 17.73 26.75
N LEU A 15 3.04 17.20 26.45
CA LEU A 15 3.90 16.53 27.44
C LEU A 15 4.67 17.52 28.32
N LEU A 16 5.03 18.68 27.80
CA LEU A 16 5.83 19.69 28.50
C LEU A 16 4.96 20.71 29.24
N TYR A 17 3.83 21.13 28.66
CA TYR A 17 2.93 22.11 29.24
C TYR A 17 1.84 21.42 30.07
N ARG A 18 2.13 21.13 31.33
CA ARG A 18 1.24 20.37 32.21
C ARG A 18 0.35 21.24 33.09
N ASN A 19 0.74 22.47 33.32
CA ASN A 19 0.01 23.35 34.21
C ASN A 19 -0.62 24.49 33.44
N THR A 20 -1.88 24.76 33.77
CA THR A 20 -2.61 25.92 33.31
C THR A 20 -2.88 26.81 34.54
N TYR A 21 -2.61 28.09 34.40
CA TYR A 21 -2.79 29.09 35.45
C TYR A 21 -3.93 29.99 35.05
N THR A 22 -4.87 30.23 35.96
CA THR A 22 -5.93 31.19 35.77
C THR A 22 -5.85 32.22 36.90
N PHE A 23 -5.77 33.49 36.55
CA PHE A 23 -5.68 34.59 37.53
C PHE A 23 -6.33 35.83 36.99
N LYS A 24 -6.71 36.75 37.89
CA LYS A 24 -7.31 38.05 37.53
C LYS A 24 -6.34 39.17 37.73
N LEU A 25 -6.29 40.08 36.75
CA LEU A 25 -5.51 41.33 36.81
C LEU A 25 -6.43 42.53 36.66
N GLY A 26 -6.03 43.64 37.31
CA GLY A 26 -6.74 44.90 37.13
C GLY A 26 -6.44 45.53 35.76
N TRP A 27 -7.25 46.49 35.37
CA TRP A 27 -7.20 47.27 34.12
C TRP A 27 -5.83 47.84 33.74
N LYS A 28 -4.94 48.00 34.70
CA LYS A 28 -3.55 48.41 34.50
C LYS A 28 -2.80 47.53 33.48
N TYR A 29 -3.24 46.29 33.30
CA TYR A 29 -2.59 45.29 32.46
C TYR A 29 -3.34 45.05 31.14
N ILE A 30 -4.16 45.97 30.68
CA ILE A 30 -4.99 45.86 29.46
C ILE A 30 -4.18 45.65 28.18
N LEU A 31 -2.89 45.94 28.17
CA LEU A 31 -2.01 45.77 27.01
C LEU A 31 -1.45 44.35 26.90
N VAL A 32 -1.81 43.45 27.83
CA VAL A 32 -1.38 42.05 27.78
C VAL A 32 -2.23 41.29 26.76
N GLU A 33 -1.58 40.63 25.83
CA GLU A 33 -2.22 39.91 24.72
C GLU A 33 -1.96 38.41 24.80
N PRO A 34 -2.81 37.57 24.18
CA PRO A 34 -2.50 36.16 23.98
C PRO A 34 -1.15 36.00 23.25
N MET A 35 -0.33 35.07 23.71
CA MET A 35 1.04 34.78 23.31
C MET A 35 2.13 35.61 24.03
N ASP A 36 1.78 36.57 24.84
CA ASP A 36 2.75 37.29 25.69
C ASP A 36 3.36 36.37 26.74
N LEU A 37 4.63 36.60 27.04
CA LEU A 37 5.36 35.96 28.12
C LEU A 37 5.37 36.85 29.34
N VAL A 38 4.86 36.33 30.44
CA VAL A 38 4.85 37.05 31.73
C VAL A 38 5.46 36.18 32.81
N GLN A 39 5.96 36.84 33.87
CA GLN A 39 6.43 36.14 35.06
C GLN A 39 5.41 36.19 36.17
N ILE A 40 5.06 35.04 36.74
CA ILE A 40 4.18 34.92 37.88
C ILE A 40 5.03 34.66 39.12
N THR A 41 4.77 35.43 40.18
CA THR A 41 5.36 35.18 41.50
C THR A 41 4.23 35.04 42.52
N ASP A 42 4.02 33.83 43.01
CA ASP A 42 3.14 33.53 44.15
C ASP A 42 3.83 32.50 45.05
N LEU A 43 4.33 32.97 46.18
CA LEU A 43 5.06 32.11 47.12
C LEU A 43 4.20 31.01 47.74
N ARG A 44 2.87 31.16 47.76
CA ARG A 44 1.95 30.17 48.30
C ARG A 44 1.77 28.98 47.34
N LEU A 45 1.91 29.25 46.05
CA LEU A 45 1.91 28.20 45.00
C LEU A 45 3.30 27.66 44.67
N GLY A 46 4.36 28.16 45.38
CA GLY A 46 5.74 27.82 45.09
C GLY A 46 6.25 28.43 43.76
N ALA A 47 5.50 29.32 43.15
CA ALA A 47 5.88 30.01 41.92
C ALA A 47 6.77 31.18 42.26
N ASN A 48 8.05 31.15 41.92
CA ASN A 48 8.99 32.23 42.07
C ASN A 48 9.56 32.62 40.70
N ALA A 49 9.09 33.74 40.16
CA ALA A 49 9.45 34.21 38.81
C ALA A 49 9.21 33.16 37.72
N LEU A 50 8.12 32.38 37.83
CA LEU A 50 7.73 31.37 36.86
C LEU A 50 7.32 32.07 35.56
N THR A 51 8.00 31.75 34.46
CA THR A 51 7.64 32.28 33.14
C THR A 51 6.48 31.46 32.56
N VAL A 52 5.40 32.16 32.22
CA VAL A 52 4.21 31.57 31.61
C VAL A 52 3.86 32.32 30.33
N ARG A 53 3.20 31.63 29.42
CA ARG A 53 2.66 32.21 28.20
C ARG A 53 1.15 32.37 28.31
N ILE A 54 0.65 33.52 27.99
CA ILE A 54 -0.78 33.83 28.00
C ILE A 54 -1.43 33.13 26.81
N THR A 55 -2.52 32.39 27.09
CA THR A 55 -3.30 31.68 26.08
C THR A 55 -4.65 32.31 25.81
N ALA A 56 -5.24 32.97 26.82
CA ALA A 56 -6.49 33.71 26.67
C ALA A 56 -6.54 34.91 27.62
N VAL A 57 -7.18 35.97 27.19
CA VAL A 57 -7.49 37.17 27.98
C VAL A 57 -8.97 37.48 27.77
N GLU A 58 -9.73 37.54 28.86
CA GLU A 58 -11.15 37.86 28.84
C GLU A 58 -11.42 38.97 29.81
N GLU A 59 -12.23 39.93 29.43
CA GLU A 59 -12.69 41.00 30.33
C GLU A 59 -13.98 40.58 31.03
N ASP A 60 -14.02 40.67 32.34
CA ASP A 60 -15.24 40.39 33.10
C ASP A 60 -16.13 41.66 33.26
N ASN A 61 -17.36 41.45 33.71
CA ASN A 61 -18.34 42.56 33.88
C ASN A 61 -17.94 43.60 34.95
N GLU A 62 -16.87 43.34 35.70
CA GLU A 62 -16.36 44.20 36.75
C GLU A 62 -15.12 45.00 36.29
N GLY A 63 -14.73 44.89 35.01
CA GLY A 63 -13.57 45.54 34.44
C GLY A 63 -12.24 44.93 34.88
N MET A 64 -12.25 43.66 35.29
CA MET A 64 -11.05 42.87 35.57
C MET A 64 -10.73 41.98 34.40
N LEU A 65 -9.45 41.78 34.15
CA LEU A 65 -8.97 40.84 33.10
C LEU A 65 -8.78 39.45 33.71
N SER A 66 -9.54 38.50 33.23
CA SER A 66 -9.36 37.08 33.52
C SER A 66 -8.36 36.51 32.52
N ILE A 67 -7.21 36.08 33.01
CA ILE A 67 -6.09 35.60 32.19
C ILE A 67 -5.92 34.12 32.39
N THR A 68 -5.82 33.38 31.28
CA THR A 68 -5.40 32.01 31.26
C THR A 68 -4.01 31.91 30.65
N ALA A 69 -3.10 31.19 31.32
CA ALA A 69 -1.72 31.05 30.90
C ALA A 69 -1.25 29.60 31.10
N GLU A 70 -0.24 29.18 30.36
CA GLU A 70 0.39 27.86 30.46
C GLU A 70 1.89 27.99 30.78
N ASP A 71 2.49 26.94 31.33
CA ASP A 71 3.94 26.91 31.55
C ASP A 71 4.70 27.26 30.28
N PHE A 72 5.76 28.06 30.39
CA PHE A 72 6.64 28.35 29.28
C PHE A 72 8.08 27.98 29.61
N PHE A 73 8.56 26.95 28.98
CA PHE A 73 9.94 26.49 29.13
C PHE A 73 10.82 27.05 28.01
N GLY A 74 11.22 28.31 28.17
CA GLY A 74 12.00 29.04 27.16
C GLY A 74 13.33 28.39 26.74
N ALA A 75 13.85 27.52 27.56
CA ALA A 75 15.05 26.73 27.24
C ALA A 75 14.83 25.69 26.10
N TYR A 76 13.57 25.42 25.74
CA TYR A 76 13.18 24.51 24.68
C TYR A 76 12.54 25.25 23.49
N SER A 77 12.77 26.56 23.38
CA SER A 77 12.29 27.33 22.24
C SER A 77 12.89 26.81 20.93
N PRO A 78 12.08 26.63 19.89
CA PRO A 78 12.57 26.22 18.57
C PRO A 78 13.58 27.19 17.94
N THR A 79 13.79 28.37 18.50
CA THR A 79 14.88 29.29 18.08
C THR A 79 16.27 28.70 18.31
N VAL A 80 16.40 27.71 19.20
CA VAL A 80 17.64 26.93 19.37
C VAL A 80 17.86 25.92 18.24
N LEU A 81 16.80 25.59 17.50
CA LEU A 81 16.84 24.69 16.36
C LEU A 81 17.28 25.38 15.06
N TYR A 82 17.27 26.70 15.02
CA TYR A 82 17.79 27.46 13.89
C TYR A 82 19.15 28.04 14.27
N PRO A 83 20.20 27.72 13.52
CA PRO A 83 21.48 28.36 13.74
C PRO A 83 21.32 29.89 13.61
N PRO A 84 21.98 30.69 14.43
CA PRO A 84 21.96 32.14 14.30
C PRO A 84 22.38 32.53 12.88
N ALA A 85 21.95 33.74 12.44
CA ALA A 85 22.20 34.23 11.09
C ALA A 85 23.68 34.19 10.65
N ASN A 86 24.61 34.10 11.60
CA ASN A 86 26.04 34.05 11.39
C ASN A 86 26.60 32.60 11.43
N TYR A 87 25.73 31.60 11.38
CA TYR A 87 26.14 30.22 11.41
C TYR A 87 26.86 29.84 10.10
N SER A 88 28.14 29.49 10.25
CA SER A 88 28.93 28.96 9.14
C SER A 88 28.83 27.44 9.12
N PRO A 89 28.33 26.82 8.04
CA PRO A 89 28.27 25.37 7.94
C PRO A 89 29.62 24.67 8.13
N SER A 90 30.71 25.36 7.85
CA SER A 90 32.07 24.83 8.03
C SER A 90 32.54 24.81 9.49
N ALA A 91 31.95 25.64 10.35
CA ALA A 91 32.25 25.68 11.79
C ALA A 91 31.28 24.81 12.62
N SER A 92 30.19 24.39 12.02
CA SER A 92 29.11 23.65 12.64
C SER A 92 29.53 22.35 13.34
N PRO A 93 30.31 21.49 12.74
CA PRO A 93 30.64 20.18 13.35
C PRO A 93 31.33 20.31 14.68
N SER A 94 32.16 21.36 14.86
CA SER A 94 32.92 21.56 16.10
C SER A 94 32.11 22.21 17.21
N ILE A 95 31.06 22.99 16.88
CA ILE A 95 30.23 23.68 17.88
C ILE A 95 29.14 22.75 18.44
N LEU A 96 28.56 21.91 17.57
CA LEU A 96 27.45 21.02 17.96
C LEU A 96 27.89 19.62 18.38
N GLY A 97 29.17 19.33 18.31
CA GLY A 97 29.66 18.01 18.62
C GLY A 97 29.24 16.93 17.61
N VAL A 98 28.69 17.33 16.48
CA VAL A 98 28.23 16.48 15.40
C VAL A 98 29.29 16.42 14.32
N GLY A 99 30.50 16.09 14.70
CA GLY A 99 31.59 15.89 13.76
C GLY A 99 31.87 14.40 13.62
N GLY A 100 32.02 13.96 12.40
CA GLY A 100 32.38 12.57 12.17
C GLY A 100 33.63 12.14 12.96
N GLY A 101 33.45 11.22 13.86
CA GLY A 101 34.47 10.31 14.35
C GLY A 101 35.58 10.85 15.25
N THR A 102 35.74 12.11 15.50
CA THR A 102 36.65 12.64 16.54
C THR A 102 35.82 13.21 17.67
N ALA A 103 36.09 12.80 18.88
CA ALA A 103 35.38 13.24 20.08
C ALA A 103 35.30 14.77 20.08
N ALA A 104 34.09 15.29 19.84
CA ALA A 104 33.85 16.69 19.91
C ALA A 104 34.06 17.18 21.34
N PRO A 105 34.69 18.34 21.56
CA PRO A 105 34.78 18.91 22.88
C PRO A 105 33.39 19.11 23.46
N ALA A 106 33.18 18.62 24.66
CA ALA A 106 31.92 18.77 25.38
C ALA A 106 31.51 20.26 25.44
N VAL A 107 30.35 20.58 24.93
CA VAL A 107 29.79 21.95 25.05
C VAL A 107 29.47 22.18 26.51
N LYS A 108 30.28 23.04 27.16
CA LYS A 108 29.96 23.50 28.51
C LYS A 108 28.79 24.47 28.45
N GLN A 109 27.68 24.07 28.98
CA GLN A 109 26.57 24.95 29.22
C GLN A 109 26.94 25.91 30.38
N ALA A 110 26.46 27.17 30.29
CA ALA A 110 26.63 28.14 31.38
C ALA A 110 26.03 27.56 32.67
N GLY A 111 26.88 27.11 33.59
CA GLY A 111 26.46 26.39 34.80
C GLY A 111 27.28 25.12 35.12
N GLY A 112 28.22 24.75 34.28
CA GLY A 112 29.24 23.73 34.60
C GLY A 112 28.87 22.25 34.51
N GLY A 113 27.69 21.92 34.02
CA GLY A 113 27.25 20.57 33.78
C GLY A 113 27.62 20.09 32.38
N VAL A 114 28.27 18.95 32.24
CA VAL A 114 28.41 18.25 30.96
C VAL A 114 27.08 17.55 30.68
N VAL A 115 26.28 18.11 29.73
CA VAL A 115 25.11 17.40 29.24
C VAL A 115 25.61 16.40 28.19
N GLY A 116 25.92 15.18 28.59
CA GLY A 116 26.08 14.04 27.71
C GLY A 116 24.72 13.63 27.17
N GLY A 117 24.09 14.49 26.35
CA GLY A 117 22.83 14.21 25.71
C GLY A 117 23.08 13.77 24.27
N PHE A 118 22.40 12.74 23.83
CA PHE A 118 22.25 12.43 22.42
C PHE A 118 21.63 13.67 21.74
N VAL A 119 22.40 14.39 20.95
CA VAL A 119 21.90 15.43 20.06
C VAL A 119 21.53 14.71 18.76
N PRO A 120 20.22 14.56 18.47
CA PRO A 120 19.84 13.93 17.22
C PRO A 120 20.44 14.72 16.05
N ASN A 121 21.04 14.00 15.10
CA ASN A 121 21.48 14.62 13.85
C ASN A 121 20.24 14.91 12.99
N TRP A 122 19.60 16.05 13.23
CA TRP A 122 18.37 16.48 12.59
C TRP A 122 18.51 16.67 11.07
N SER A 123 19.72 16.83 10.58
CA SER A 123 19.98 17.10 9.17
C SER A 123 20.40 15.85 8.38
N ALA A 124 20.71 14.75 9.04
CA ALA A 124 21.11 13.54 8.34
C ALA A 124 19.89 12.82 7.72
N PRO A 125 19.93 12.47 6.45
CA PRO A 125 18.93 11.58 5.87
C PRO A 125 18.86 10.26 6.64
N PRO A 126 17.67 9.65 6.82
CA PRO A 126 17.49 8.46 7.65
C PRO A 126 18.05 7.17 7.03
N GLY A 127 18.76 7.26 5.91
CA GLY A 127 19.18 6.11 5.11
C GLY A 127 18.11 5.70 4.09
N ASN A 128 18.40 4.70 3.29
CA ASN A 128 17.47 4.18 2.30
C ASN A 128 16.27 3.50 2.98
N VAL A 129 15.16 3.40 2.25
CA VAL A 129 14.04 2.54 2.66
C VAL A 129 14.52 1.08 2.78
N ASN A 130 13.88 0.32 3.67
CA ASN A 130 13.99 -1.14 3.68
C ASN A 130 13.46 -1.70 2.35
N THR A 131 13.62 -2.99 2.10
CA THR A 131 13.14 -3.61 0.86
C THR A 131 11.65 -3.28 0.65
N PRO A 132 11.28 -2.51 -0.38
CA PRO A 132 9.89 -2.12 -0.61
C PRO A 132 9.08 -3.34 -1.07
N LEU A 133 7.85 -3.45 -0.59
CA LEU A 133 6.87 -4.36 -1.17
C LEU A 133 6.01 -3.57 -2.15
N ILE A 134 6.09 -3.93 -3.43
CA ILE A 134 5.36 -3.28 -4.53
C ILE A 134 4.44 -4.34 -5.15
N PHE A 135 3.16 -4.05 -5.26
CA PHE A 135 2.19 -4.96 -5.84
C PHE A 135 0.99 -4.22 -6.43
N GLU A 136 0.22 -4.92 -7.24
CA GLU A 136 -1.06 -4.43 -7.77
C GLU A 136 -2.21 -5.11 -7.02
N PRO A 137 -3.16 -4.37 -6.46
CA PRO A 137 -4.32 -4.94 -5.80
C PRO A 137 -5.31 -5.52 -6.84
N PRO A 138 -6.16 -6.49 -6.45
CA PRO A 138 -7.23 -6.95 -7.33
C PRO A 138 -8.28 -5.84 -7.56
N ALA A 139 -8.99 -5.92 -8.68
CA ALA A 139 -9.98 -4.94 -9.13
C ALA A 139 -11.05 -4.61 -8.06
N ALA A 140 -11.40 -5.58 -7.22
CA ALA A 140 -12.39 -5.40 -6.15
C ALA A 140 -11.98 -4.37 -5.08
N LEU A 141 -10.69 -4.03 -4.99
CA LEU A 141 -10.15 -3.01 -4.07
C LEU A 141 -9.94 -1.64 -4.72
N LEU A 142 -10.18 -1.53 -6.01
CA LEU A 142 -9.99 -0.30 -6.79
C LEU A 142 -11.31 0.40 -7.06
N SER A 143 -11.28 1.72 -7.11
CA SER A 143 -12.46 2.56 -7.41
C SER A 143 -12.59 2.95 -8.88
N GLY A 144 -11.76 2.37 -9.77
CA GLY A 144 -11.82 2.60 -11.21
C GLY A 144 -10.46 2.71 -11.89
N ASP A 145 -9.50 3.38 -11.29
CA ASP A 145 -8.16 3.51 -11.84
C ASP A 145 -7.28 2.30 -11.46
N LEU A 146 -6.34 1.97 -12.34
CA LEU A 146 -5.30 1.00 -12.04
C LEU A 146 -4.30 1.63 -11.07
N GLU A 147 -3.94 0.92 -10.01
CA GLU A 147 -3.03 1.41 -8.97
C GLU A 147 -1.90 0.43 -8.70
N ILE A 148 -0.75 0.99 -8.36
CA ILE A 148 0.35 0.28 -7.71
C ILE A 148 0.28 0.61 -6.23
N TRP A 149 0.28 -0.41 -5.39
CA TRP A 149 0.32 -0.29 -3.94
C TRP A 149 1.73 -0.56 -3.43
N ILE A 150 2.19 0.29 -2.51
CA ILE A 150 3.56 0.29 -2.05
C ILE A 150 3.58 0.31 -0.53
N ALA A 151 4.17 -0.72 0.09
CA ALA A 151 4.51 -0.73 1.49
C ALA A 151 5.97 -0.30 1.65
N LEU A 152 6.21 0.70 2.48
CA LEU A 152 7.55 1.21 2.78
C LEU A 152 7.79 1.22 4.28
N SER A 153 9.04 1.02 4.66
CA SER A 153 9.54 1.27 6.00
C SER A 153 11.00 1.71 5.92
N GLY A 154 11.58 2.10 7.04
CA GLY A 154 12.97 2.51 7.08
C GLY A 154 13.55 2.46 8.48
N GLY A 155 14.77 2.98 8.65
CA GLY A 155 15.50 2.99 9.90
C GLY A 155 14.83 3.81 11.02
N PRO A 156 15.49 3.96 12.18
CA PRO A 156 14.87 4.55 13.38
C PRO A 156 14.35 5.98 13.23
N ASN A 157 14.96 6.78 12.35
CA ASN A 157 14.59 8.18 12.13
C ASN A 157 13.79 8.38 10.84
N TRP A 158 13.32 7.30 10.23
CA TRP A 158 12.56 7.38 8.99
C TRP A 158 11.13 7.86 9.26
N GLY A 159 10.74 8.93 8.60
CA GLY A 159 9.42 9.56 8.72
C GLY A 159 8.55 9.41 7.48
N GLY A 160 9.09 8.80 6.42
CA GLY A 160 8.40 8.63 5.15
C GLY A 160 9.37 8.67 3.98
N ALA A 161 8.84 8.59 2.77
CA ALA A 161 9.62 8.72 1.54
C ALA A 161 8.81 9.40 0.44
N GLN A 162 9.48 10.15 -0.40
CA GLN A 162 8.93 10.55 -1.71
C GLN A 162 8.87 9.33 -2.63
N VAL A 163 7.90 9.28 -3.51
CA VAL A 163 7.77 8.27 -4.55
C VAL A 163 7.98 8.91 -5.90
N TRP A 164 8.96 8.42 -6.62
CA TRP A 164 9.31 8.87 -7.96
C TRP A 164 9.23 7.68 -8.89
N ILE A 165 8.59 7.84 -10.03
CA ILE A 165 8.33 6.78 -11.01
C ILE A 165 8.93 7.17 -12.35
N SER A 166 9.52 6.19 -13.04
CA SER A 166 10.09 6.31 -14.37
C SER A 166 9.68 5.12 -15.24
N SER A 167 9.40 5.36 -16.51
CA SER A 167 9.15 4.31 -17.50
C SER A 167 10.44 3.89 -18.27
N ASP A 168 11.51 4.68 -18.18
CA ASP A 168 12.75 4.46 -18.92
C ASP A 168 13.99 4.22 -18.02
N GLY A 169 13.82 4.33 -16.69
CA GLY A 169 14.88 4.20 -15.71
C GLY A 169 15.81 5.42 -15.59
N ASN A 170 15.61 6.46 -16.39
CA ASN A 170 16.45 7.65 -16.46
C ASN A 170 15.71 8.91 -15.99
N SER A 171 14.51 9.13 -16.53
CA SER A 171 13.69 10.30 -16.24
C SER A 171 12.63 9.96 -15.21
N TYR A 172 12.72 10.54 -13.99
CA TYR A 172 11.83 10.27 -12.89
C TYR A 172 10.86 11.41 -12.66
N ALA A 173 9.57 11.11 -12.56
CA ALA A 173 8.51 12.03 -12.19
C ALA A 173 8.07 11.80 -10.74
N PHE A 174 7.83 12.88 -10.00
CA PHE A 174 7.29 12.80 -8.65
C PHE A 174 5.83 12.34 -8.69
N ALA A 175 5.51 11.25 -7.99
CA ALA A 175 4.18 10.68 -7.91
C ALA A 175 3.46 11.02 -6.59
N GLY A 176 4.20 11.24 -5.50
CA GLY A 176 3.63 11.55 -4.21
C GLY A 176 4.56 11.21 -3.04
N THR A 177 3.99 11.10 -1.85
CA THR A 177 4.75 10.81 -0.63
C THR A 177 4.01 9.75 0.20
N VAL A 178 4.76 8.80 0.73
CA VAL A 178 4.29 7.85 1.75
C VAL A 178 4.75 8.36 3.10
N SER A 179 3.79 8.59 4.01
CA SER A 179 4.03 9.16 5.34
C SER A 179 3.90 8.06 6.40
N GLY A 180 5.00 7.72 7.05
CA GLY A 180 5.07 6.71 8.08
C GLY A 180 5.29 5.27 7.56
N PRO A 181 5.80 4.37 8.42
CA PRO A 181 6.13 3.01 8.05
C PRO A 181 4.90 2.13 7.94
N ALA A 182 4.86 1.30 6.92
CA ALA A 182 3.94 0.17 6.85
C ALA A 182 4.40 -0.94 7.82
N ALA A 183 3.45 -1.69 8.37
CA ALA A 183 3.77 -2.92 9.09
C ALA A 183 4.11 -4.01 8.05
N GLN A 184 5.37 -4.05 7.64
CA GLN A 184 5.90 -4.95 6.62
C GLN A 184 7.08 -5.76 7.14
N GLY A 185 7.37 -6.85 6.47
CA GLY A 185 8.47 -7.75 6.76
C GLY A 185 8.38 -9.01 5.91
N VAL A 186 8.70 -10.14 6.49
CA VAL A 186 8.73 -11.41 5.78
C VAL A 186 8.02 -12.52 6.55
N VAL A 187 7.53 -13.49 5.83
CA VAL A 187 7.08 -14.77 6.38
C VAL A 187 8.31 -15.49 6.95
N ALA A 188 8.30 -15.80 8.23
CA ALA A 188 9.43 -16.41 8.93
C ALA A 188 9.51 -17.93 8.74
N ALA A 189 8.35 -18.59 8.56
CA ALA A 189 8.26 -20.02 8.28
C ALA A 189 7.18 -20.25 7.21
N THR A 190 7.35 -21.29 6.39
CA THR A 190 6.38 -21.60 5.32
C THR A 190 4.96 -21.70 5.87
N ILE A 191 4.04 -20.93 5.31
CA ILE A 191 2.61 -21.07 5.54
C ILE A 191 2.09 -22.18 4.62
N GLY A 192 1.36 -23.15 5.17
CA GLY A 192 0.71 -24.19 4.39
C GLY A 192 -0.50 -23.66 3.60
N ASN A 193 -1.20 -24.58 2.97
CA ASN A 193 -2.49 -24.33 2.34
C ASN A 193 -3.43 -25.52 2.63
N SER A 194 -4.02 -25.53 3.84
CA SER A 194 -4.88 -26.60 4.32
C SER A 194 -6.24 -26.66 3.60
N GLY A 195 -6.57 -25.62 2.80
CA GLY A 195 -7.81 -25.54 2.03
C GLY A 195 -9.04 -25.13 2.84
N GLY A 196 -8.91 -24.84 4.13
CA GLY A 196 -9.99 -24.31 4.96
C GLY A 196 -10.16 -22.79 4.82
N ASN A 197 -11.39 -22.29 5.02
CA ASN A 197 -11.64 -20.85 5.15
C ASN A 197 -12.81 -20.60 6.13
N PRO A 198 -12.58 -20.11 7.36
CA PRO A 198 -11.26 -19.74 7.87
C PRO A 198 -10.32 -20.94 8.04
N ASP A 199 -9.05 -20.70 7.72
CA ASP A 199 -8.00 -21.66 7.97
C ASP A 199 -7.58 -21.61 9.44
N THR A 200 -7.93 -22.67 10.18
CA THR A 200 -7.61 -22.80 11.61
C THR A 200 -6.44 -23.75 11.86
N THR A 201 -5.85 -24.30 10.80
CA THR A 201 -4.78 -25.28 10.86
C THR A 201 -3.42 -24.63 10.64
N ASP A 202 -3.32 -23.79 9.62
CA ASP A 202 -2.07 -23.13 9.27
C ASP A 202 -1.82 -21.89 10.12
N THR A 203 -0.56 -21.62 10.39
CA THR A 203 -0.11 -20.44 11.13
C THR A 203 0.82 -19.62 10.25
N CYS A 204 0.57 -18.33 10.17
CA CYS A 204 1.45 -17.38 9.47
C CYS A 204 2.44 -16.80 10.49
N SER A 205 3.66 -17.32 10.52
CA SER A 205 4.76 -16.79 11.33
C SER A 205 5.45 -15.66 10.59
N LEU A 206 5.63 -14.51 11.24
CA LEU A 206 6.14 -13.27 10.64
C LEU A 206 7.34 -12.72 11.39
N ASP A 207 8.26 -12.15 10.65
CA ASP A 207 9.33 -11.28 11.12
C ASP A 207 9.13 -9.86 10.58
N LEU A 208 8.78 -8.92 11.46
CA LEU A 208 8.59 -7.51 11.17
C LEU A 208 9.71 -6.64 11.75
N THR A 209 10.89 -7.20 12.02
CA THR A 209 12.00 -6.48 12.65
C THR A 209 12.40 -5.25 11.85
N GLU A 210 12.38 -5.31 10.52
CA GLU A 210 12.80 -4.20 9.67
C GLU A 210 11.85 -2.99 9.73
N SER A 211 10.55 -3.22 9.86
CA SER A 211 9.55 -2.14 9.95
C SER A 211 9.23 -1.76 11.39
N ARG A 212 9.54 -2.63 12.35
CA ARG A 212 9.08 -2.57 13.74
C ARG A 212 7.56 -2.50 13.84
N GLY A 213 6.87 -3.07 12.85
CA GLY A 213 5.42 -3.10 12.76
C GLY A 213 4.78 -3.81 13.96
N GLN A 214 3.58 -3.37 14.30
CA GLN A 214 2.77 -4.00 15.34
C GLN A 214 1.49 -4.54 14.75
N LEU A 215 1.10 -5.73 15.18
CA LEU A 215 -0.13 -6.39 14.76
C LEU A 215 -0.98 -6.70 16.01
N PHE A 216 -2.29 -6.58 15.87
CA PHE A 216 -3.24 -6.74 16.95
C PHE A 216 -4.30 -7.76 16.57
N SER A 217 -4.71 -8.57 17.54
CA SER A 217 -5.85 -9.47 17.39
C SER A 217 -7.17 -8.70 17.31
N VAL A 218 -8.12 -9.27 16.60
CA VAL A 218 -9.47 -8.70 16.44
C VAL A 218 -10.55 -9.74 16.77
N SER A 219 -11.81 -9.33 16.78
CA SER A 219 -12.92 -10.28 16.92
C SER A 219 -13.05 -11.19 15.68
N ALA A 220 -13.69 -12.36 15.83
CA ALA A 220 -13.96 -13.25 14.70
C ALA A 220 -14.79 -12.54 13.60
N THR A 221 -15.72 -11.68 14.00
CA THR A 221 -16.54 -10.88 13.06
C THR A 221 -15.69 -9.88 12.28
N ASP A 222 -14.77 -9.17 12.95
CA ASP A 222 -13.89 -8.21 12.29
C ASP A 222 -12.93 -8.90 11.32
N ALA A 223 -12.39 -10.07 11.73
CA ALA A 223 -11.54 -10.86 10.86
C ALA A 223 -12.30 -11.36 9.61
N ALA A 224 -13.53 -11.84 9.78
CA ALA A 224 -14.41 -12.25 8.68
C ALA A 224 -14.76 -11.07 7.75
N ASN A 225 -14.84 -9.85 8.30
CA ASN A 225 -15.02 -8.61 7.55
C ASN A 225 -13.70 -8.04 7.00
N LEU A 226 -12.61 -8.81 7.05
CA LEU A 226 -11.29 -8.46 6.49
C LEU A 226 -10.66 -7.19 7.11
N VAL A 227 -11.02 -6.81 8.33
CA VAL A 227 -10.45 -5.64 9.03
C VAL A 227 -8.93 -5.77 9.20
N THR A 228 -8.42 -6.99 9.33
CA THR A 228 -6.99 -7.31 9.44
C THR A 228 -6.35 -7.73 8.11
N LEU A 229 -6.76 -7.13 7.00
CA LEU A 229 -6.29 -7.48 5.67
C LEU A 229 -4.76 -7.37 5.56
N CYS A 230 -4.14 -8.38 4.97
CA CYS A 230 -2.70 -8.51 4.72
C CYS A 230 -2.45 -8.98 3.30
N TYR A 231 -1.23 -8.77 2.83
CA TYR A 231 -0.75 -9.29 1.56
C TYR A 231 0.53 -10.10 1.76
N ALA A 232 0.60 -11.26 1.14
CA ALA A 232 1.82 -12.05 1.01
C ALA A 232 1.82 -12.83 -0.31
N GLY A 233 2.88 -12.69 -1.11
CA GLY A 233 3.13 -13.53 -2.28
C GLY A 233 1.99 -13.60 -3.30
N GLY A 234 1.22 -12.53 -3.50
CA GLY A 234 0.08 -12.49 -4.43
C GLY A 234 -1.27 -12.83 -3.79
N GLU A 235 -1.29 -13.25 -2.54
CA GLU A 235 -2.52 -13.54 -1.81
C GLU A 235 -2.88 -12.38 -0.86
N LEU A 236 -4.17 -12.04 -0.82
CA LEU A 236 -4.77 -11.23 0.24
C LEU A 236 -5.47 -12.16 1.24
N PHE A 237 -5.22 -11.95 2.50
CA PHE A 237 -5.86 -12.69 3.58
C PHE A 237 -6.03 -11.82 4.81
N ALA A 238 -6.93 -12.20 5.71
CA ALA A 238 -7.08 -11.57 7.02
C ALA A 238 -6.84 -12.59 8.14
N TYR A 239 -6.61 -12.11 9.35
CA TYR A 239 -6.40 -12.97 10.51
C TYR A 239 -7.24 -12.52 11.71
N GLN A 240 -7.56 -13.44 12.59
CA GLN A 240 -8.24 -13.13 13.85
C GLN A 240 -7.24 -12.84 14.98
N SER A 241 -6.24 -13.71 15.14
CA SER A 241 -5.32 -13.64 16.27
C SER A 241 -3.91 -13.31 15.81
N ALA A 242 -3.25 -12.39 16.51
CA ALA A 242 -1.84 -12.07 16.37
C ALA A 242 -1.16 -12.24 17.71
N SER A 243 -0.34 -13.27 17.85
CA SER A 243 0.42 -13.59 19.06
C SER A 243 1.86 -13.13 18.90
N LEU A 244 2.31 -12.22 19.75
CA LEU A 244 3.70 -11.78 19.81
C LEU A 244 4.56 -12.91 20.40
N THR A 245 5.54 -13.43 19.66
CA THR A 245 6.42 -14.51 20.08
C THR A 245 7.77 -13.99 20.59
N SER A 246 8.26 -12.93 20.00
CA SER A 246 9.42 -12.14 20.42
C SER A 246 9.33 -10.74 19.83
N ALA A 247 10.27 -9.84 20.14
CA ALA A 247 10.23 -8.46 19.62
C ALA A 247 10.02 -8.46 18.09
N TYR A 248 8.89 -7.90 17.64
CA TYR A 248 8.48 -7.78 16.24
C TYR A 248 8.23 -9.11 15.49
N HIS A 249 8.19 -10.24 16.20
CA HIS A 249 7.82 -11.53 15.62
C HIS A 249 6.42 -11.92 16.06
N TYR A 250 5.60 -12.33 15.11
CA TYR A 250 4.19 -12.66 15.33
C TYR A 250 3.82 -14.01 14.74
N ASN A 251 2.91 -14.71 15.40
CA ASN A 251 2.16 -15.81 14.83
C ASN A 251 0.71 -15.37 14.62
N LEU A 252 0.27 -15.37 13.36
CA LEU A 252 -1.11 -15.12 12.98
C LEU A 252 -1.85 -16.45 12.86
N SER A 253 -3.07 -16.53 13.39
CA SER A 253 -3.91 -17.74 13.30
C SER A 253 -5.35 -17.39 13.01
N THR A 254 -6.12 -18.40 12.61
CA THR A 254 -7.49 -18.26 12.09
C THR A 254 -7.49 -17.31 10.90
N LEU A 255 -6.99 -17.81 9.77
CA LEU A 255 -6.73 -17.03 8.58
C LEU A 255 -7.92 -17.10 7.63
N TYR A 256 -8.39 -15.95 7.16
CA TYR A 256 -9.41 -15.83 6.12
C TYR A 256 -8.68 -15.65 4.78
N ARG A 257 -8.46 -16.79 4.09
CA ARG A 257 -7.59 -16.90 2.92
C ARG A 257 -8.29 -16.47 1.62
N GLY A 258 -7.51 -16.09 0.62
CA GLY A 258 -8.00 -15.80 -0.72
C GLY A 258 -8.96 -14.61 -0.80
N ALA A 259 -8.79 -13.60 0.04
CA ALA A 259 -9.66 -12.42 0.08
C ALA A 259 -9.66 -11.69 -1.27
N TYR A 260 -10.80 -11.08 -1.62
CA TYR A 260 -11.01 -10.32 -2.86
C TYR A 260 -10.73 -11.13 -4.13
N GLY A 261 -10.91 -12.44 -4.09
CA GLY A 261 -10.73 -13.34 -5.24
C GLY A 261 -9.27 -13.68 -5.54
N THR A 262 -8.33 -13.36 -4.66
CA THR A 262 -6.96 -13.88 -4.76
C THR A 262 -6.93 -15.37 -4.44
N THR A 263 -5.91 -16.08 -4.93
CA THR A 263 -5.81 -17.53 -4.72
C THR A 263 -5.04 -17.82 -3.44
N ALA A 264 -5.65 -18.60 -2.54
CA ALA A 264 -4.96 -19.14 -1.39
C ALA A 264 -3.84 -20.10 -1.85
N ALA A 265 -2.63 -19.88 -1.36
CA ALA A 265 -1.46 -20.64 -1.75
C ALA A 265 -0.53 -20.87 -0.56
N SER A 266 0.40 -21.83 -0.70
CA SER A 266 1.51 -21.94 0.26
C SER A 266 2.52 -20.82 0.00
N HIS A 267 2.98 -20.17 1.08
CA HIS A 267 3.97 -19.10 1.02
C HIS A 267 5.25 -19.54 1.76
N PRO A 268 6.38 -19.67 1.04
CA PRO A 268 7.64 -20.08 1.66
C PRO A 268 8.18 -18.99 2.60
N ALA A 269 9.06 -19.40 3.52
CA ALA A 269 9.84 -18.46 4.31
C ALA A 269 10.58 -17.45 3.41
N GLY A 270 10.64 -16.19 3.84
CA GLY A 270 11.19 -15.08 3.06
C GLY A 270 10.18 -14.40 2.11
N THR A 271 8.96 -14.93 1.95
CA THR A 271 7.91 -14.22 1.21
C THR A 271 7.64 -12.86 1.86
N GLN A 272 7.65 -11.80 1.06
CA GLN A 272 7.35 -10.45 1.55
C GLN A 272 5.90 -10.36 2.05
N PHE A 273 5.73 -9.66 3.17
CA PHE A 273 4.47 -9.46 3.86
C PHE A 273 4.23 -7.98 4.15
N ALA A 274 2.98 -7.54 4.03
CA ALA A 274 2.53 -6.26 4.58
C ALA A 274 1.11 -6.33 5.10
N ARG A 275 0.84 -5.63 6.20
CA ARG A 275 -0.51 -5.28 6.64
C ARG A 275 -1.06 -4.19 5.73
N ILE A 276 -2.28 -4.38 5.23
CA ILE A 276 -2.95 -3.42 4.34
C ILE A 276 -3.80 -2.46 5.17
N ASP A 277 -3.31 -1.26 5.33
CA ASP A 277 -3.96 -0.17 6.06
C ASP A 277 -3.64 1.20 5.41
N GLN A 278 -3.81 2.28 6.15
CA GLN A 278 -3.57 3.63 5.65
C GLN A 278 -2.10 3.96 5.40
N SER A 279 -1.17 3.12 5.86
CA SER A 279 0.27 3.31 5.62
C SER A 279 0.72 2.86 4.22
N ILE A 280 -0.15 2.15 3.49
CA ILE A 280 0.12 1.72 2.12
C ILE A 280 -0.02 2.91 1.17
N GLY A 281 1.06 3.23 0.46
CA GLY A 281 1.04 4.20 -0.63
C GLY A 281 0.28 3.65 -1.84
N ARG A 282 -0.62 4.44 -2.42
CA ARG A 282 -1.45 4.07 -3.58
C ARG A 282 -1.20 5.06 -4.70
N PHE A 283 -0.77 4.57 -5.85
CA PHE A 283 -0.37 5.42 -6.96
C PHE A 283 -1.03 4.95 -8.25
N PRO A 284 -1.85 5.79 -8.89
CA PRO A 284 -2.50 5.43 -10.14
C PRO A 284 -1.50 5.37 -11.29
N TYR A 285 -1.77 4.49 -12.25
CA TYR A 285 -0.99 4.40 -13.49
C TYR A 285 -1.90 4.17 -14.70
N PRO A 286 -1.50 4.63 -15.90
CA PRO A 286 -2.28 4.44 -17.11
C PRO A 286 -2.16 3.00 -17.65
N GLY A 287 -3.25 2.47 -18.19
CA GLY A 287 -3.29 1.10 -18.76
C GLY A 287 -2.28 0.83 -19.88
N THR A 288 -1.70 1.87 -20.46
CA THR A 288 -0.62 1.76 -21.47
C THR A 288 0.68 1.21 -20.90
N LEU A 289 0.86 1.21 -19.58
CA LEU A 289 2.03 0.62 -18.92
C LEU A 289 1.89 -0.88 -18.64
N ILE A 290 0.73 -1.48 -18.88
CA ILE A 290 0.54 -2.93 -18.69
C ILE A 290 1.55 -3.70 -19.56
N GLY A 291 2.27 -4.63 -18.93
CA GLY A 291 3.34 -5.41 -19.54
C GLY A 291 4.68 -4.70 -19.62
N GLN A 292 4.78 -3.44 -19.20
CA GLN A 292 6.04 -2.69 -19.18
C GLN A 292 6.67 -2.72 -17.79
N THR A 293 7.99 -2.59 -17.75
CA THR A 293 8.75 -2.42 -16.51
C THR A 293 8.88 -0.95 -16.21
N ILE A 294 8.47 -0.57 -15.01
CA ILE A 294 8.67 0.77 -14.44
C ILE A 294 9.75 0.72 -13.37
N TYR A 295 10.35 1.86 -13.09
CA TYR A 295 11.41 2.02 -12.11
C TYR A 295 10.96 3.01 -11.05
N LEU A 296 11.08 2.64 -9.78
CA LEU A 296 10.66 3.45 -8.65
C LEU A 296 11.86 3.84 -7.80
N LYS A 297 11.87 5.07 -7.31
CA LYS A 297 12.85 5.55 -6.34
C LYS A 297 12.14 6.15 -5.13
N PHE A 298 12.74 5.92 -3.96
CA PHE A 298 12.15 6.29 -2.67
C PHE A 298 13.11 7.14 -1.83
N PRO A 299 13.29 8.45 -2.15
CA PRO A 299 14.06 9.35 -1.29
C PRO A 299 13.43 9.46 0.10
N SER A 300 14.11 8.94 1.11
CA SER A 300 13.65 8.94 2.50
C SER A 300 13.61 10.35 3.10
N ILE A 301 12.62 10.58 3.96
CA ILE A 301 12.41 11.81 4.72
C ILE A 301 12.64 11.50 6.19
N ASN A 302 13.41 12.36 6.88
CA ASN A 302 13.62 12.22 8.31
C ASN A 302 12.36 12.61 9.09
N ILE A 303 12.00 11.84 10.12
CA ILE A 303 10.83 12.08 10.98
C ILE A 303 10.84 13.47 11.64
N VAL A 304 12.01 14.05 11.82
CA VAL A 304 12.19 15.35 12.47
C VAL A 304 12.39 16.50 11.48
N GLY A 305 12.28 16.25 10.18
CA GLY A 305 12.52 17.24 9.12
C GLY A 305 13.93 17.13 8.53
N GLY A 306 14.35 18.13 7.77
CA GLY A 306 15.69 18.16 7.15
C GLY A 306 15.69 17.81 5.65
N GLY A 307 14.51 17.66 5.04
CA GLY A 307 14.38 17.37 3.62
C GLY A 307 14.47 15.89 3.27
N ALA A 308 14.28 15.58 2.00
CA ALA A 308 14.41 14.23 1.46
C ALA A 308 15.84 13.95 1.00
N GLN A 309 16.19 12.67 0.91
CA GLN A 309 17.42 12.24 0.24
C GLN A 309 17.48 12.74 -1.20
N SER A 310 18.69 12.88 -1.73
CA SER A 310 18.87 13.16 -3.16
C SER A 310 18.36 11.98 -4.00
N LEU A 311 17.60 12.27 -5.05
CA LEU A 311 17.09 11.26 -5.99
C LEU A 311 18.23 10.44 -6.65
N SER A 312 19.42 11.04 -6.80
CA SER A 312 20.60 10.37 -7.35
C SER A 312 21.26 9.40 -6.37
N SER A 313 21.04 9.56 -5.05
CA SER A 313 21.66 8.74 -4.02
C SER A 313 20.86 7.51 -3.62
N VAL A 314 19.61 7.38 -4.09
CA VAL A 314 18.73 6.26 -3.72
C VAL A 314 18.68 5.22 -4.84
N PRO A 315 18.59 3.92 -4.48
CA PRO A 315 18.49 2.85 -5.47
C PRO A 315 17.17 2.93 -6.25
N ALA A 316 17.18 2.39 -7.45
CA ALA A 316 15.99 2.17 -8.24
C ALA A 316 15.47 0.74 -8.04
N TYR A 317 14.17 0.60 -7.88
CA TYR A 317 13.44 -0.68 -7.78
C TYR A 317 12.62 -0.86 -9.04
N SER A 318 12.78 -1.98 -9.73
CA SER A 318 12.00 -2.28 -10.94
C SER A 318 10.74 -3.06 -10.58
N TYR A 319 9.65 -2.77 -11.28
CA TYR A 319 8.39 -3.48 -11.17
C TYR A 319 7.76 -3.64 -12.54
N THR A 320 7.36 -4.86 -12.92
CA THR A 320 6.65 -5.09 -14.18
C THR A 320 5.15 -5.03 -13.92
N VAL A 321 4.50 -4.05 -14.53
CA VAL A 321 3.07 -3.80 -14.38
C VAL A 321 2.27 -4.91 -15.06
N THR A 322 1.40 -5.59 -14.33
CA THR A 322 0.60 -6.72 -14.85
C THR A 322 -0.80 -6.33 -15.26
N GLY A 323 -1.35 -5.25 -14.69
CA GLY A 323 -2.74 -4.85 -14.88
C GLY A 323 -3.73 -5.70 -14.08
N SER A 324 -3.28 -6.35 -13.00
CA SER A 324 -4.12 -7.24 -12.20
C SER A 324 -5.33 -6.54 -11.56
N GLY A 325 -5.25 -5.22 -11.39
CA GLY A 325 -6.35 -4.37 -10.93
C GLY A 325 -7.38 -4.01 -12.01
N LYS A 326 -7.14 -4.39 -13.27
CA LYS A 326 -8.10 -4.12 -14.32
C LYS A 326 -9.35 -4.97 -14.10
N ALA A 327 -10.52 -4.32 -13.96
CA ALA A 327 -11.78 -5.03 -13.96
C ALA A 327 -11.95 -5.73 -15.30
N LEU A 328 -11.99 -7.05 -15.29
CA LEU A 328 -12.21 -7.84 -16.49
C LEU A 328 -13.65 -7.62 -16.94
N VAL A 329 -13.82 -6.96 -18.08
CA VAL A 329 -15.14 -6.82 -18.71
C VAL A 329 -15.41 -8.13 -19.47
N ALA A 330 -16.47 -8.83 -19.08
CA ALA A 330 -16.88 -10.02 -19.80
C ALA A 330 -17.17 -9.64 -21.26
N THR A 331 -16.53 -10.35 -22.18
CA THR A 331 -16.78 -10.22 -23.62
C THR A 331 -17.20 -11.57 -24.19
N THR A 332 -18.04 -11.54 -25.20
CA THR A 332 -18.57 -12.77 -25.79
C THR A 332 -18.30 -12.81 -27.28
N VAL A 333 -17.97 -14.00 -27.77
CA VAL A 333 -17.90 -14.33 -29.20
C VAL A 333 -18.97 -15.37 -29.49
N SER A 334 -20.06 -14.93 -30.11
CA SER A 334 -21.19 -15.80 -30.46
C SER A 334 -21.11 -16.22 -31.92
N GLY A 335 -21.59 -17.45 -32.21
CA GLY A 335 -21.70 -17.99 -33.55
C GLY A 335 -22.91 -18.90 -33.70
N SER A 336 -23.36 -19.09 -34.93
CA SER A 336 -24.39 -20.03 -35.27
C SER A 336 -24.14 -20.65 -36.66
N PHE A 337 -24.65 -21.86 -36.87
CA PHE A 337 -24.56 -22.53 -38.14
C PHE A 337 -25.84 -23.31 -38.38
N THR A 338 -26.48 -23.13 -39.55
CA THR A 338 -27.74 -23.75 -39.90
C THR A 338 -27.46 -25.02 -40.72
N GLY A 339 -28.19 -26.11 -40.39
CA GLY A 339 -28.04 -27.39 -41.03
C GLY A 339 -26.87 -28.23 -40.50
N PRO A 340 -26.64 -29.45 -41.07
CA PRO A 340 -25.52 -30.30 -40.72
C PRO A 340 -24.20 -29.74 -41.28
N THR A 341 -23.09 -29.99 -40.56
CA THR A 341 -21.77 -29.56 -41.02
C THR A 341 -21.11 -30.58 -41.93
N THR A 342 -20.26 -30.13 -42.85
CA THR A 342 -19.42 -31.01 -43.69
C THR A 342 -18.00 -31.12 -43.14
N ALA A 343 -17.24 -32.11 -43.64
CA ALA A 343 -15.87 -32.38 -43.21
C ALA A 343 -14.96 -31.11 -43.29
N ASN A 344 -14.27 -30.80 -42.21
CA ASN A 344 -13.30 -29.71 -42.12
C ASN A 344 -13.89 -28.32 -42.44
N LEU A 345 -15.19 -28.14 -42.36
CA LEU A 345 -15.85 -26.88 -42.62
C LEU A 345 -15.53 -25.85 -41.50
N VAL A 346 -15.09 -24.66 -41.87
CA VAL A 346 -14.98 -23.55 -40.94
C VAL A 346 -16.36 -22.94 -40.78
N ILE A 347 -16.98 -23.11 -39.61
CA ILE A 347 -18.33 -22.64 -39.31
C ILE A 347 -18.36 -21.23 -38.66
N GLN A 348 -17.23 -20.75 -38.17
CA GLN A 348 -17.04 -19.40 -37.69
C GLN A 348 -15.62 -18.90 -37.94
N ARG A 349 -15.52 -17.61 -38.28
CA ARG A 349 -14.27 -16.88 -38.31
C ARG A 349 -14.51 -15.51 -37.66
N TYR A 350 -13.69 -15.16 -36.66
CA TYR A 350 -13.82 -13.90 -35.91
C TYR A 350 -12.43 -13.28 -35.78
N VAL A 351 -12.32 -11.98 -36.07
CA VAL A 351 -11.06 -11.19 -35.94
C VAL A 351 -11.19 -10.30 -34.74
N PHE A 352 -10.23 -10.33 -33.85
CA PHE A 352 -10.22 -9.49 -32.66
C PHE A 352 -9.70 -8.09 -32.98
N ALA A 353 -10.44 -7.06 -32.53
CA ALA A 353 -10.03 -5.66 -32.61
C ALA A 353 -9.20 -5.20 -31.39
N GLY A 354 -9.21 -5.97 -30.31
CA GLY A 354 -8.51 -5.71 -29.06
C GLY A 354 -8.10 -7.00 -28.38
N THR A 355 -7.44 -6.90 -27.23
CA THR A 355 -6.99 -8.08 -26.47
C THR A 355 -8.17 -8.70 -25.73
N VAL A 356 -8.39 -10.00 -25.93
CA VAL A 356 -9.41 -10.81 -25.23
C VAL A 356 -8.75 -12.07 -24.69
N MET A 357 -8.94 -12.36 -23.42
CA MET A 357 -8.48 -13.61 -22.79
C MET A 357 -9.66 -14.55 -22.59
N PHE A 358 -9.54 -15.78 -23.09
CA PHE A 358 -10.46 -16.88 -22.78
C PHE A 358 -9.88 -17.71 -21.63
N PRO A 359 -10.68 -18.03 -20.59
CA PRO A 359 -10.19 -18.81 -19.45
C PRO A 359 -9.94 -20.28 -19.82
N ALA A 360 -9.12 -20.96 -19.02
CA ALA A 360 -8.98 -22.42 -19.09
C ALA A 360 -10.36 -23.07 -18.95
N GLY A 361 -10.61 -24.16 -19.71
CA GLY A 361 -11.90 -24.82 -19.76
C GLY A 361 -13.01 -24.02 -20.46
N LEU A 362 -12.76 -22.78 -20.95
CA LEU A 362 -13.79 -21.89 -21.51
C LEU A 362 -14.99 -21.72 -20.56
N THR A 363 -14.70 -21.57 -19.28
CA THR A 363 -15.72 -21.46 -18.22
C THR A 363 -16.74 -20.37 -18.56
N GLY A 364 -18.04 -20.67 -18.40
CA GLY A 364 -19.16 -19.77 -18.72
C GLY A 364 -19.62 -19.83 -20.16
N SER A 365 -18.88 -20.47 -21.08
CA SER A 365 -19.31 -20.64 -22.49
C SER A 365 -20.47 -21.64 -22.60
N GLN A 366 -21.36 -21.38 -23.54
CA GLN A 366 -22.56 -22.18 -23.78
C GLN A 366 -22.65 -22.56 -25.25
N GLY A 367 -23.22 -23.74 -25.53
CA GLY A 367 -23.48 -24.17 -26.90
C GLY A 367 -24.68 -25.12 -26.96
N THR A 368 -25.45 -25.02 -28.05
CA THR A 368 -26.63 -25.83 -28.27
C THR A 368 -26.75 -26.24 -29.74
N ALA A 369 -27.45 -27.34 -29.98
CA ALA A 369 -27.83 -27.81 -31.31
C ALA A 369 -29.35 -27.98 -31.38
N GLY A 370 -29.94 -27.65 -32.51
CA GLY A 370 -31.36 -27.89 -32.75
C GLY A 370 -31.68 -29.37 -32.98
N VAL A 371 -30.71 -30.15 -33.47
CA VAL A 371 -30.78 -31.63 -33.64
C VAL A 371 -29.52 -32.21 -33.00
N GLY A 372 -29.69 -33.17 -32.08
CA GLY A 372 -28.59 -33.80 -31.36
C GLY A 372 -27.77 -34.73 -32.25
N ALA A 373 -26.53 -34.93 -31.89
CA ALA A 373 -25.61 -35.83 -32.54
C ALA A 373 -25.96 -37.31 -32.25
N THR A 374 -25.88 -38.23 -33.22
CA THR A 374 -25.96 -39.68 -32.99
C THR A 374 -24.61 -40.24 -32.52
N ALA A 375 -23.52 -39.59 -32.89
CA ALA A 375 -22.17 -39.93 -32.43
C ALA A 375 -21.47 -38.66 -31.93
N THR A 376 -20.56 -38.81 -30.95
CA THR A 376 -19.80 -37.67 -30.39
C THR A 376 -19.09 -36.91 -31.50
N THR A 377 -19.35 -35.62 -31.59
CA THR A 377 -18.75 -34.72 -32.58
C THR A 377 -17.96 -33.59 -31.89
N THR A 378 -16.70 -33.45 -32.29
CA THR A 378 -15.76 -32.48 -31.68
C THR A 378 -15.37 -31.40 -32.69
N TYR A 379 -15.78 -30.17 -32.45
CA TYR A 379 -15.34 -29.02 -33.20
C TYR A 379 -14.06 -28.44 -32.58
N SER A 380 -13.09 -28.08 -33.42
CA SER A 380 -11.86 -27.44 -32.96
C SER A 380 -12.02 -25.91 -32.90
N ILE A 381 -11.64 -25.34 -31.78
CA ILE A 381 -11.50 -23.88 -31.59
C ILE A 381 -10.03 -23.54 -31.82
N ARG A 382 -9.76 -22.65 -32.77
CA ARG A 382 -8.38 -22.38 -33.23
C ARG A 382 -8.04 -20.89 -33.10
N LYS A 383 -6.80 -20.65 -32.75
CA LYS A 383 -6.15 -19.31 -32.82
C LYS A 383 -5.15 -19.34 -33.99
N ASN A 384 -5.35 -18.46 -34.97
CA ASN A 384 -4.47 -18.36 -36.14
C ASN A 384 -4.16 -19.70 -36.80
N GLY A 385 -5.17 -20.60 -36.86
CA GLY A 385 -5.04 -21.95 -37.44
C GLY A 385 -4.60 -23.05 -36.48
N SER A 386 -4.04 -22.74 -35.32
CA SER A 386 -3.63 -23.72 -34.30
C SER A 386 -4.78 -24.00 -33.33
N THR A 387 -5.06 -25.28 -33.03
CA THR A 387 -6.11 -25.65 -32.07
C THR A 387 -5.71 -25.29 -30.65
N VAL A 388 -6.58 -24.55 -29.98
CA VAL A 388 -6.41 -24.07 -28.57
C VAL A 388 -7.50 -24.62 -27.65
N GLY A 389 -8.62 -25.08 -28.20
CA GLY A 389 -9.73 -25.62 -27.44
C GLY A 389 -10.68 -26.44 -28.31
N THR A 390 -11.73 -26.98 -27.70
CA THR A 390 -12.77 -27.77 -28.39
C THR A 390 -14.17 -27.41 -27.88
N MET A 391 -15.15 -27.59 -28.77
CA MET A 391 -16.58 -27.63 -28.47
C MET A 391 -17.08 -29.04 -28.86
N VAL A 392 -17.60 -29.77 -27.88
CA VAL A 392 -17.95 -31.18 -28.04
C VAL A 392 -19.45 -31.39 -27.80
N PHE A 393 -20.13 -31.99 -28.76
CA PHE A 393 -21.48 -32.57 -28.60
C PHE A 393 -21.36 -34.06 -28.42
N ALA A 394 -21.71 -34.59 -27.25
CA ALA A 394 -21.73 -36.01 -26.97
C ALA A 394 -22.88 -36.69 -27.74
N ALA A 395 -22.80 -38.00 -27.95
CA ALA A 395 -23.88 -38.77 -28.56
C ALA A 395 -25.20 -38.60 -27.79
N GLY A 396 -26.28 -38.26 -28.47
CA GLY A 396 -27.60 -37.95 -27.91
C GLY A 396 -27.74 -36.54 -27.31
N ALA A 397 -26.68 -35.77 -27.22
CA ALA A 397 -26.73 -34.42 -26.58
C ALA A 397 -27.05 -33.31 -27.60
N THR A 398 -27.86 -32.37 -27.14
CA THR A 398 -28.09 -31.08 -27.80
C THR A 398 -27.30 -29.92 -27.18
N THR A 399 -26.59 -30.16 -26.07
CA THR A 399 -25.73 -29.20 -25.40
C THR A 399 -24.27 -29.52 -25.62
N ALA A 400 -23.45 -28.51 -25.81
CA ALA A 400 -22.02 -28.64 -25.97
C ALA A 400 -21.27 -28.58 -24.62
N THR A 401 -20.17 -29.29 -24.53
CA THR A 401 -19.12 -29.09 -23.53
C THR A 401 -17.92 -28.44 -24.17
N PHE A 402 -17.20 -27.61 -23.40
CA PHE A 402 -16.05 -26.89 -23.90
C PHE A 402 -14.79 -27.27 -23.15
N THR A 403 -13.66 -27.28 -23.85
CA THR A 403 -12.33 -27.50 -23.27
C THR A 403 -11.34 -26.49 -23.82
N MET A 404 -10.41 -26.05 -22.95
CA MET A 404 -9.24 -25.26 -23.29
C MET A 404 -8.19 -25.56 -22.23
N ALA A 405 -7.05 -26.07 -22.60
CA ALA A 405 -6.07 -26.60 -21.63
C ALA A 405 -5.49 -25.51 -20.70
N SER A 406 -5.32 -24.29 -21.20
CA SER A 406 -4.84 -23.14 -20.47
C SER A 406 -5.55 -21.89 -20.95
N ALA A 407 -5.56 -20.84 -20.11
CA ALA A 407 -6.05 -19.54 -20.54
C ALA A 407 -5.31 -19.09 -21.81
N THR A 408 -6.07 -18.61 -22.80
CA THR A 408 -5.53 -18.23 -24.11
C THR A 408 -5.91 -16.79 -24.44
N THR A 409 -4.91 -15.95 -24.68
CA THR A 409 -5.09 -14.55 -25.05
C THR A 409 -5.07 -14.38 -26.57
N PHE A 410 -6.07 -13.69 -27.12
CA PHE A 410 -6.12 -13.22 -28.50
C PHE A 410 -5.81 -11.71 -28.49
N MET A 411 -4.91 -11.29 -29.34
CA MET A 411 -4.54 -9.87 -29.51
C MET A 411 -5.28 -9.28 -30.73
N ALA A 412 -5.21 -7.98 -30.89
CA ALA A 412 -5.73 -7.32 -32.08
C ALA A 412 -5.12 -7.90 -33.34
N GLY A 413 -5.97 -8.27 -34.30
CA GLY A 413 -5.58 -8.97 -35.55
C GLY A 413 -5.56 -10.49 -35.47
N ASP A 414 -5.58 -11.11 -34.28
CA ASP A 414 -5.73 -12.57 -34.15
C ASP A 414 -7.08 -13.03 -34.67
N VAL A 415 -7.08 -14.25 -35.25
CA VAL A 415 -8.26 -14.88 -35.84
C VAL A 415 -8.67 -16.11 -35.04
N LEU A 416 -9.88 -16.09 -34.49
CA LEU A 416 -10.53 -17.26 -33.94
C LEU A 416 -11.31 -17.96 -35.04
N THR A 417 -11.15 -19.28 -35.18
CA THR A 417 -11.97 -20.10 -36.05
C THR A 417 -12.56 -21.29 -35.28
N VAL A 418 -13.83 -21.62 -35.58
CA VAL A 418 -14.48 -22.87 -35.16
C VAL A 418 -14.59 -23.75 -36.38
N MET A 419 -14.04 -24.97 -36.33
CA MET A 419 -13.95 -25.83 -37.47
C MET A 419 -14.49 -27.23 -37.14
N ALA A 420 -15.30 -27.77 -38.05
CA ALA A 420 -15.82 -29.14 -37.99
C ALA A 420 -14.70 -30.20 -38.10
N PRO A 421 -14.90 -31.38 -37.50
CA PRO A 421 -13.96 -32.51 -37.69
C PRO A 421 -13.97 -33.05 -39.13
N ALA A 422 -12.98 -33.89 -39.41
CA ALA A 422 -12.92 -34.59 -40.71
C ALA A 422 -14.12 -35.54 -40.97
N SER A 423 -14.79 -35.99 -39.91
CA SER A 423 -15.98 -36.84 -39.99
C SER A 423 -17.03 -36.32 -38.99
N PRO A 424 -17.77 -35.27 -39.32
CA PRO A 424 -18.83 -34.75 -38.47
C PRO A 424 -20.03 -35.71 -38.50
N ASP A 425 -20.82 -35.72 -37.42
CA ASP A 425 -22.09 -36.43 -37.36
C ASP A 425 -23.10 -35.79 -38.33
N ALA A 426 -23.73 -36.61 -39.15
CA ALA A 426 -24.63 -36.15 -40.23
C ALA A 426 -25.99 -35.65 -39.69
N THR A 427 -26.35 -36.00 -38.46
CA THR A 427 -27.62 -35.58 -37.83
C THR A 427 -27.49 -34.31 -37.03
N LEU A 428 -26.30 -34.04 -36.49
CA LEU A 428 -26.05 -32.84 -35.70
C LEU A 428 -26.23 -31.58 -36.55
N ALA A 429 -27.23 -30.77 -36.20
CA ALA A 429 -27.58 -29.60 -37.02
C ALA A 429 -28.10 -28.42 -36.19
N ASN A 430 -28.05 -27.24 -36.81
CA ASN A 430 -28.56 -26.01 -36.25
C ASN A 430 -27.84 -25.64 -34.94
N LEU A 431 -26.55 -25.39 -35.05
CA LEU A 431 -25.66 -25.10 -33.93
C LEU A 431 -25.72 -23.60 -33.55
N ALA A 432 -25.67 -23.34 -32.27
CA ALA A 432 -25.44 -22.01 -31.76
C ALA A 432 -24.52 -22.08 -30.54
N TRP A 433 -23.61 -21.10 -30.39
CA TRP A 433 -22.69 -21.06 -29.26
C TRP A 433 -22.31 -19.65 -28.90
N THR A 434 -21.88 -19.49 -27.65
CA THR A 434 -21.29 -18.26 -27.14
C THR A 434 -20.06 -18.64 -26.32
N LEU A 435 -18.90 -18.16 -26.75
CA LEU A 435 -17.65 -18.24 -26.00
C LEU A 435 -17.53 -17.03 -25.11
N VAL A 436 -17.22 -17.24 -23.83
CA VAL A 436 -17.06 -16.17 -22.84
C VAL A 436 -15.57 -15.96 -22.57
N GLY A 437 -15.13 -14.75 -22.77
CA GLY A 437 -13.79 -14.25 -22.46
C GLY A 437 -13.86 -12.96 -21.64
N SER A 438 -12.74 -12.30 -21.48
CA SER A 438 -12.61 -11.02 -20.75
C SER A 438 -11.66 -10.08 -21.48
N GLN A 439 -11.91 -8.77 -21.37
CA GLN A 439 -11.08 -7.68 -21.87
C GLN A 439 -10.53 -6.85 -20.73
#